data_5686fc5ddc54663e05d16e04418748bc
#
_entry.id   5686fc5ddc54663e05d16e04418748bc
#
_cell.length_a   1.000
_cell.length_b   1.000
_cell.length_c   1.000
_cell.angle_alpha   90.00
_cell.angle_beta   90.00
_cell.angle_gamma   90.00
#
_symmetry.space_group_name_H-M   'P 1'
#
loop_
_entity.id
_entity.type
_entity.pdbx_description
1 polymer ?
#
loop_
_entity_poly.entity_id
_entity_poly.type
_entity_poly.pdbx_seq_one_letter_code
_entity_poly.pdbx_strand_id
1 'polypeptide(L)'
;MASFIPNRPPLVDIPKDELTALIKTFTPERLANFIDVTDLKADTQEPKMRKMAEWAITYNCASICVNPVESADILPMLLKGSNVKNCYVIDFPLGKLDMESKAAQAAHVVKKNREIRGEGKGKIELDMVINVGRFKRDHKYALEEINAVCEAADGELVKVIIRSSELTEEEIWIVSEMFVQSKADFIKNSTGMDAFGALPDHIWIMRQVVGNDRGVKAAGGISDAITAMRLMYAGANEKSLQTPAKFRLGSSGPLNIISTMGWLLYNTEGWVNAGIIPCIICPYHHTAKHRVELREYCNKRCRECKFKEYRIHKDF
;
A
#
# COMPACT_ATOMS: atom_id res chain seq x y z
N MET A 1 3.34 30.73 4.78
CA MET A 1 2.36 30.00 5.61
C MET A 1 3.15 29.14 6.56
N ALA A 2 2.95 29.23 7.87
CA ALA A 2 3.70 28.42 8.83
C ALA A 2 3.32 26.95 8.65
N SER A 3 4.31 26.05 8.65
CA SER A 3 4.14 24.61 8.55
C SER A 3 3.17 24.11 9.61
N PHE A 4 2.02 23.63 9.21
CA PHE A 4 0.97 23.14 10.10
C PHE A 4 1.09 21.62 10.34
N ILE A 5 2.28 21.07 10.16
CA ILE A 5 2.53 19.68 10.57
C ILE A 5 2.65 19.71 12.10
N PRO A 6 1.73 19.10 12.84
CA PRO A 6 1.80 19.10 14.30
C PRO A 6 3.16 18.56 14.75
N ASN A 7 3.76 19.22 15.74
CA ASN A 7 4.99 18.77 16.38
C ASN A 7 4.70 17.42 17.05
N ARG A 8 5.05 16.32 16.40
CA ARG A 8 4.82 14.95 16.89
C ARG A 8 6.15 14.20 16.97
N PRO A 9 6.30 13.28 17.91
CA PRO A 9 7.44 12.37 17.88
C PRO A 9 7.38 11.51 16.61
N PRO A 10 8.53 11.18 16.01
CA PRO A 10 8.58 10.27 14.85
C PRO A 10 7.86 8.96 15.16
N LEU A 11 6.97 8.51 14.27
CA LEU A 11 6.28 7.22 14.42
C LEU A 11 7.21 6.00 14.36
N VAL A 12 8.50 6.23 14.13
CA VAL A 12 9.56 5.23 14.33
C VAL A 12 9.52 4.65 15.75
N ASP A 13 9.07 5.44 16.72
CA ASP A 13 8.96 5.08 18.14
C ASP A 13 7.52 4.75 18.55
N ILE A 14 6.78 4.01 17.72
CA ILE A 14 5.45 3.50 18.10
C ILE A 14 5.58 2.78 19.46
N PRO A 15 4.77 3.18 20.47
CA PRO A 15 4.80 2.56 21.78
C PRO A 15 4.56 1.05 21.67
N LYS A 16 5.44 0.26 22.30
CA LYS A 16 5.42 -1.20 22.17
C LYS A 16 4.14 -1.82 22.67
N ASP A 17 3.57 -1.29 23.73
CA ASP A 17 2.30 -1.71 24.32
C ASP A 17 1.13 -1.44 23.40
N GLU A 18 1.07 -0.27 22.76
CA GLU A 18 0.04 0.08 21.80
C GLU A 18 0.11 -0.79 20.53
N LEU A 19 1.31 -0.97 19.97
CA LEU A 19 1.51 -1.87 18.83
C LEU A 19 1.13 -3.31 19.18
N THR A 20 1.51 -3.76 20.38
CA THR A 20 1.16 -5.09 20.88
C THR A 20 -0.35 -5.24 21.04
N ALA A 21 -1.02 -4.25 21.60
CA ALA A 21 -2.48 -4.25 21.73
C ALA A 21 -3.16 -4.35 20.35
N LEU A 22 -2.68 -3.58 19.37
CA LEU A 22 -3.18 -3.65 18.00
C LEU A 22 -2.95 -5.03 17.36
N ILE A 23 -1.73 -5.60 17.48
CA ILE A 23 -1.40 -6.94 16.96
C ILE A 23 -2.37 -8.00 17.50
N LYS A 24 -2.68 -7.98 18.80
CA LYS A 24 -3.60 -8.93 19.43
C LYS A 24 -5.04 -8.86 18.92
N THR A 25 -5.41 -7.78 18.22
CA THR A 25 -6.74 -7.66 17.60
C THR A 25 -6.83 -8.28 16.21
N PHE A 26 -5.73 -8.71 15.63
CA PHE A 26 -5.67 -9.27 14.27
C PHE A 26 -5.39 -10.77 14.29
N THR A 27 -5.96 -11.48 13.32
CA THR A 27 -5.56 -12.84 12.92
C THR A 27 -4.90 -12.80 11.54
N PRO A 28 -4.18 -13.85 11.11
CA PRO A 28 -3.64 -13.94 9.75
C PRO A 28 -4.71 -13.71 8.68
N GLU A 29 -5.90 -14.30 8.84
CA GLU A 29 -7.02 -14.19 7.91
C GLU A 29 -7.58 -12.76 7.90
N ARG A 30 -7.72 -12.15 9.08
CA ARG A 30 -8.16 -10.75 9.17
C ARG A 30 -7.17 -9.81 8.49
N LEU A 31 -5.86 -10.01 8.69
CA LEU A 31 -4.85 -9.19 8.03
C LEU A 31 -4.84 -9.38 6.51
N ALA A 32 -5.05 -10.61 6.04
CA ALA A 32 -5.14 -10.92 4.61
C ALA A 32 -6.21 -10.09 3.89
N ASN A 33 -7.34 -9.81 4.54
CA ASN A 33 -8.43 -9.01 3.95
C ASN A 33 -8.02 -7.57 3.58
N PHE A 34 -6.91 -7.06 4.11
CA PHE A 34 -6.37 -5.72 3.79
C PHE A 34 -5.37 -5.75 2.63
N ILE A 35 -4.97 -6.93 2.16
CA ILE A 35 -3.89 -7.06 1.18
C ILE A 35 -4.43 -6.92 -0.24
N ASP A 36 -3.85 -5.99 -0.99
CA ASP A 36 -3.89 -5.96 -2.45
C ASP A 36 -2.67 -6.76 -2.95
N VAL A 37 -2.91 -8.00 -3.39
CA VAL A 37 -1.86 -8.89 -3.92
C VAL A 37 -1.33 -8.29 -5.21
N THR A 38 -0.05 -7.89 -5.23
CA THR A 38 0.47 -7.01 -6.27
C THR A 38 1.57 -7.68 -7.09
N ASP A 39 1.45 -7.65 -8.41
CA ASP A 39 2.54 -7.94 -9.33
C ASP A 39 2.50 -6.97 -10.53
N LEU A 40 3.54 -6.12 -10.62
CA LEU A 40 3.65 -5.05 -11.62
C LEU A 40 4.94 -5.20 -12.44
N LYS A 41 5.52 -6.39 -12.44
CA LYS A 41 6.71 -6.70 -13.21
C LYS A 41 6.39 -6.80 -14.70
N ALA A 42 7.36 -6.41 -15.53
CA ALA A 42 7.20 -6.44 -16.98
C ALA A 42 7.15 -7.85 -17.57
N ASP A 43 7.65 -8.84 -16.83
CA ASP A 43 7.76 -10.25 -17.27
C ASP A 43 6.74 -11.18 -16.59
N THR A 44 5.69 -10.63 -15.96
CA THR A 44 4.65 -11.43 -15.33
C THR A 44 3.90 -12.25 -16.38
N GLN A 45 3.71 -13.55 -16.10
CA GLN A 45 3.10 -14.53 -17.00
C GLN A 45 1.88 -15.18 -16.36
N GLU A 46 1.06 -15.83 -17.17
CA GLU A 46 -0.18 -16.53 -16.76
C GLU A 46 -0.03 -17.47 -15.55
N PRO A 47 1.01 -18.33 -15.42
CA PRO A 47 1.17 -19.19 -14.24
C PRO A 47 1.25 -18.39 -12.94
N LYS A 48 1.85 -17.21 -12.99
CA LYS A 48 1.92 -16.30 -11.83
C LYS A 48 0.55 -15.70 -11.52
N MET A 49 -0.20 -15.28 -12.53
CA MET A 49 -1.58 -14.77 -12.37
C MET A 49 -2.51 -15.82 -11.74
N ARG A 50 -2.45 -17.06 -12.20
CA ARG A 50 -3.21 -18.18 -11.61
C ARG A 50 -2.89 -18.38 -10.13
N LYS A 51 -1.59 -18.36 -9.78
CA LYS A 51 -1.13 -18.51 -8.41
C LYS A 51 -1.56 -17.35 -7.51
N MET A 52 -1.51 -16.13 -8.03
CA MET A 52 -2.01 -14.95 -7.30
C MET A 52 -3.51 -15.03 -7.05
N ALA A 53 -4.28 -15.47 -8.05
CA ALA A 53 -5.73 -15.66 -7.91
C ALA A 53 -6.06 -16.73 -6.86
N GLU A 54 -5.37 -17.86 -6.88
CA GLU A 54 -5.48 -18.90 -5.87
C GLU A 54 -5.23 -18.37 -4.46
N TRP A 55 -4.12 -17.67 -4.25
CA TRP A 55 -3.81 -17.07 -2.94
C TRP A 55 -4.86 -16.06 -2.49
N ALA A 56 -5.21 -15.14 -3.39
CA ALA A 56 -6.14 -14.06 -3.06
C ALA A 56 -7.53 -14.61 -2.71
N ILE A 57 -8.00 -15.62 -3.39
CA ILE A 57 -9.29 -16.27 -3.11
C ILE A 57 -9.21 -17.08 -1.80
N THR A 58 -8.16 -17.90 -1.63
CA THR A 58 -7.99 -18.75 -0.45
C THR A 58 -7.96 -17.95 0.84
N TYR A 59 -7.25 -16.81 0.85
CA TYR A 59 -7.10 -15.97 2.03
C TYR A 59 -8.08 -14.79 2.06
N ASN A 60 -8.99 -14.71 1.10
CA ASN A 60 -9.96 -13.61 0.96
C ASN A 60 -9.28 -12.24 0.98
N CYS A 61 -8.21 -12.07 0.19
CA CYS A 61 -7.52 -10.80 0.03
C CYS A 61 -8.44 -9.74 -0.61
N ALA A 62 -8.12 -8.46 -0.44
CA ALA A 62 -8.96 -7.37 -0.94
C ALA A 62 -9.01 -7.32 -2.46
N SER A 63 -7.85 -7.36 -3.11
CA SER A 63 -7.74 -7.29 -4.56
C SER A 63 -6.47 -7.96 -5.08
N ILE A 64 -6.39 -8.10 -6.42
CA ILE A 64 -5.16 -8.37 -7.16
C ILE A 64 -4.84 -7.14 -8.01
N CYS A 65 -3.67 -6.53 -7.75
CA CYS A 65 -3.23 -5.30 -8.41
C CYS A 65 -2.14 -5.61 -9.45
N VAL A 66 -2.45 -5.30 -10.72
CA VAL A 66 -1.65 -5.67 -11.89
C VAL A 66 -1.61 -4.57 -12.95
N ASN A 67 -0.85 -4.80 -14.02
CA ASN A 67 -0.81 -3.90 -15.16
C ASN A 67 -2.12 -3.91 -15.97
N PRO A 68 -2.43 -2.82 -16.72
CA PRO A 68 -3.72 -2.66 -17.42
C PRO A 68 -3.99 -3.75 -18.47
N VAL A 69 -2.96 -4.32 -19.09
CA VAL A 69 -3.10 -5.37 -20.11
C VAL A 69 -3.87 -6.58 -19.58
N GLU A 70 -3.72 -6.87 -18.29
CA GLU A 70 -4.39 -8.00 -17.62
C GLU A 70 -5.92 -7.82 -17.49
N SER A 71 -6.44 -6.62 -17.79
CA SER A 71 -7.89 -6.39 -17.82
C SER A 71 -8.60 -7.09 -18.97
N ALA A 72 -7.86 -7.43 -20.02
CA ALA A 72 -8.34 -8.11 -21.21
C ALA A 72 -7.84 -9.57 -21.31
N ASP A 73 -7.23 -10.10 -20.26
CA ASP A 73 -6.65 -11.43 -20.21
C ASP A 73 -7.40 -12.34 -19.21
N ILE A 74 -6.72 -13.32 -18.66
CA ILE A 74 -7.26 -14.40 -17.83
C ILE A 74 -7.76 -13.94 -16.46
N LEU A 75 -7.16 -12.88 -15.89
CA LEU A 75 -7.41 -12.49 -14.50
C LEU A 75 -8.88 -12.19 -14.18
N PRO A 76 -9.65 -11.46 -15.00
CA PRO A 76 -11.07 -11.25 -14.73
C PRO A 76 -11.88 -12.56 -14.63
N MET A 77 -11.54 -13.57 -15.45
CA MET A 77 -12.19 -14.90 -15.40
C MET A 77 -11.81 -15.66 -14.13
N LEU A 78 -10.54 -15.62 -13.72
CA LEU A 78 -10.06 -16.30 -12.52
C LEU A 78 -10.73 -15.78 -11.24
N LEU A 79 -11.09 -14.50 -11.20
CA LEU A 79 -11.71 -13.88 -10.04
C LEU A 79 -13.25 -13.85 -10.10
N LYS A 80 -13.86 -14.33 -11.18
CA LYS A 80 -15.32 -14.39 -11.32
C LYS A 80 -15.95 -15.19 -10.19
N GLY A 81 -17.03 -14.67 -9.62
CA GLY A 81 -17.75 -15.29 -8.49
C GLY A 81 -17.06 -15.11 -7.14
N SER A 82 -15.85 -14.53 -7.08
CA SER A 82 -15.16 -14.26 -5.82
C SER A 82 -15.44 -12.83 -5.30
N ASN A 83 -15.08 -12.59 -4.03
CA ASN A 83 -15.11 -11.24 -3.44
C ASN A 83 -13.86 -10.43 -3.78
N VAL A 84 -12.80 -11.06 -4.29
CA VAL A 84 -11.55 -10.42 -4.64
C VAL A 84 -11.75 -9.47 -5.82
N LYS A 85 -11.27 -8.24 -5.70
CA LYS A 85 -11.40 -7.22 -6.76
C LYS A 85 -10.27 -7.33 -7.77
N ASN A 86 -10.58 -6.99 -9.03
CA ASN A 86 -9.56 -6.72 -10.03
C ASN A 86 -9.06 -5.27 -9.85
N CYS A 87 -7.79 -5.09 -9.55
CA CYS A 87 -7.18 -3.76 -9.42
C CYS A 87 -6.16 -3.54 -10.54
N TYR A 88 -6.27 -2.42 -11.24
CA TYR A 88 -5.38 -2.08 -12.35
C TYR A 88 -4.73 -0.74 -12.14
N VAL A 89 -3.43 -0.65 -12.45
CA VAL A 89 -2.72 0.62 -12.40
C VAL A 89 -3.01 1.46 -13.65
N ILE A 90 -3.09 2.78 -13.47
CA ILE A 90 -3.31 3.76 -14.54
C ILE A 90 -2.12 4.71 -14.60
N ASP A 91 -1.53 4.86 -15.80
CA ASP A 91 -0.33 5.68 -16.06
C ASP A 91 0.84 5.36 -15.11
N PHE A 92 1.12 4.09 -14.98
CA PHE A 92 2.08 3.56 -14.03
C PHE A 92 3.45 3.24 -14.70
N PRO A 93 4.61 3.50 -14.04
CA PRO A 93 4.74 4.04 -12.67
C PRO A 93 4.93 5.56 -12.59
N LEU A 94 5.06 6.28 -13.71
CA LEU A 94 5.57 7.65 -13.74
C LEU A 94 4.49 8.73 -13.60
N GLY A 95 3.26 8.46 -13.98
CA GLY A 95 2.17 9.45 -13.96
C GLY A 95 2.36 10.58 -14.97
N LYS A 96 2.93 10.31 -16.16
CA LYS A 96 3.34 11.35 -17.11
C LYS A 96 2.48 11.47 -18.37
N LEU A 97 1.46 10.64 -18.50
CA LEU A 97 0.43 10.85 -19.54
C LEU A 97 -0.36 12.13 -19.26
N ASP A 98 -0.99 12.66 -20.30
CA ASP A 98 -1.98 13.72 -20.13
C ASP A 98 -3.28 13.17 -19.51
N MET A 99 -4.13 14.09 -19.06
CA MET A 99 -5.39 13.80 -18.37
C MET A 99 -6.31 12.93 -19.22
N GLU A 100 -6.47 13.26 -20.49
CA GLU A 100 -7.34 12.57 -21.43
C GLU A 100 -6.89 11.12 -21.68
N SER A 101 -5.58 10.91 -21.83
CA SER A 101 -4.97 9.58 -22.00
C SER A 101 -5.17 8.71 -20.75
N LYS A 102 -5.03 9.27 -19.54
CA LYS A 102 -5.31 8.54 -18.29
C LYS A 102 -6.78 8.14 -18.19
N ALA A 103 -7.70 9.07 -18.48
CA ALA A 103 -9.14 8.80 -18.48
C ALA A 103 -9.51 7.74 -19.52
N ALA A 104 -8.95 7.82 -20.73
CA ALA A 104 -9.17 6.82 -21.77
C ALA A 104 -8.66 5.42 -21.36
N GLN A 105 -7.49 5.35 -20.73
CA GLN A 105 -6.96 4.10 -20.20
C GLN A 105 -7.89 3.52 -19.11
N ALA A 106 -8.37 4.33 -18.18
CA ALA A 106 -9.30 3.92 -17.12
C ALA A 106 -10.61 3.37 -17.71
N ALA A 107 -11.23 4.10 -18.64
CA ALA A 107 -12.45 3.67 -19.32
C ALA A 107 -12.26 2.34 -20.07
N HIS A 108 -11.14 2.19 -20.78
CA HIS A 108 -10.80 0.97 -21.53
C HIS A 108 -10.68 -0.24 -20.59
N VAL A 109 -9.92 -0.11 -19.50
CA VAL A 109 -9.70 -1.16 -18.51
C VAL A 109 -11.02 -1.60 -17.87
N VAL A 110 -11.85 -0.64 -17.45
CA VAL A 110 -13.16 -0.94 -16.86
C VAL A 110 -14.06 -1.69 -17.83
N LYS A 111 -14.14 -1.20 -19.07
CA LYS A 111 -14.93 -1.85 -20.13
C LYS A 111 -14.46 -3.29 -20.36
N LYS A 112 -13.16 -3.51 -20.57
CA LYS A 112 -12.61 -4.85 -20.87
C LYS A 112 -12.81 -5.82 -19.72
N ASN A 113 -12.54 -5.39 -18.48
CA ASN A 113 -12.78 -6.26 -17.34
C ASN A 113 -14.25 -6.66 -17.21
N ARG A 114 -15.19 -5.70 -17.35
CA ARG A 114 -16.63 -5.99 -17.25
C ARG A 114 -17.11 -6.94 -18.35
N GLU A 115 -16.61 -6.81 -19.59
CA GLU A 115 -16.91 -7.71 -20.70
C GLU A 115 -16.53 -9.16 -20.38
N ILE A 116 -15.35 -9.38 -19.77
CA ILE A 116 -14.80 -10.71 -19.50
C ILE A 116 -15.33 -11.29 -18.18
N ARG A 117 -15.32 -10.50 -17.11
CA ARG A 117 -15.78 -10.96 -15.80
C ARG A 117 -17.29 -11.21 -15.78
N GLY A 118 -18.05 -10.42 -16.54
CA GLY A 118 -19.50 -10.57 -16.69
C GLY A 118 -20.28 -10.27 -15.39
N GLU A 119 -19.69 -9.53 -14.47
CA GLU A 119 -20.29 -9.10 -13.19
C GLU A 119 -20.52 -7.59 -13.20
N GLY A 120 -21.45 -7.11 -12.37
CA GLY A 120 -21.80 -5.71 -12.28
C GLY A 120 -20.70 -4.83 -11.64
N LYS A 121 -21.04 -3.57 -11.35
CA LYS A 121 -20.14 -2.61 -10.71
C LYS A 121 -19.62 -3.06 -9.35
N GLY A 122 -18.52 -2.44 -8.91
CA GLY A 122 -17.88 -2.70 -7.60
C GLY A 122 -16.98 -3.92 -7.58
N LYS A 123 -16.57 -4.41 -8.74
CA LYS A 123 -15.62 -5.53 -8.89
C LYS A 123 -14.23 -5.08 -9.35
N ILE A 124 -14.08 -3.82 -9.71
CA ILE A 124 -12.86 -3.22 -10.24
C ILE A 124 -12.38 -2.13 -9.30
N GLU A 125 -11.08 -1.97 -9.22
CA GLU A 125 -10.40 -0.87 -8.54
C GLU A 125 -9.32 -0.34 -9.48
N LEU A 126 -9.07 0.96 -9.46
CA LEU A 126 -8.04 1.61 -10.27
C LEU A 126 -7.03 2.31 -9.36
N ASP A 127 -5.73 2.05 -9.55
CA ASP A 127 -4.65 2.72 -8.85
C ASP A 127 -3.95 3.70 -9.82
N MET A 128 -4.41 4.94 -9.92
CA MET A 128 -3.83 5.94 -10.82
C MET A 128 -2.63 6.66 -10.20
N VAL A 129 -1.65 7.00 -11.02
CA VAL A 129 -0.51 7.83 -10.60
C VAL A 129 -0.76 9.28 -11.00
N ILE A 130 -0.64 10.23 -10.05
CA ILE A 130 -0.72 11.67 -10.37
C ILE A 130 0.51 12.13 -11.14
N ASN A 131 0.38 13.21 -11.90
CA ASN A 131 1.53 13.90 -12.45
C ASN A 131 2.18 14.79 -11.38
N VAL A 132 3.16 14.24 -10.64
CA VAL A 132 3.86 14.94 -9.54
C VAL A 132 4.44 16.28 -9.99
N GLY A 133 5.03 16.33 -11.18
CA GLY A 133 5.61 17.58 -11.70
C GLY A 133 4.54 18.64 -12.00
N ARG A 134 3.34 18.24 -12.40
CA ARG A 134 2.20 19.17 -12.54
C ARG A 134 1.65 19.57 -11.17
N PHE A 135 1.45 18.63 -10.26
CA PHE A 135 1.03 18.92 -8.90
C PHE A 135 1.90 20.02 -8.26
N LYS A 136 3.24 19.93 -8.35
CA LYS A 136 4.16 20.92 -7.74
C LYS A 136 4.00 22.36 -8.27
N ARG A 137 3.36 22.57 -9.39
CA ARG A 137 3.18 23.92 -10.00
C ARG A 137 1.73 24.29 -10.27
N ASP A 138 0.81 23.34 -10.28
CA ASP A 138 -0.59 23.54 -10.64
C ASP A 138 -1.46 22.47 -9.97
N HIS A 139 -1.89 22.77 -8.75
CA HIS A 139 -2.74 21.86 -7.96
C HIS A 139 -4.11 21.67 -8.63
N LYS A 140 -4.62 22.69 -9.36
CA LYS A 140 -5.91 22.61 -10.04
C LYS A 140 -5.87 21.53 -11.14
N TYR A 141 -4.82 21.54 -11.97
CA TYR A 141 -4.63 20.50 -12.99
C TYR A 141 -4.60 19.09 -12.37
N ALA A 142 -3.86 18.91 -11.27
CA ALA A 142 -3.76 17.61 -10.63
C ALA A 142 -5.11 17.14 -10.04
N LEU A 143 -5.94 18.05 -9.53
CA LEU A 143 -7.28 17.73 -9.06
C LEU A 143 -8.22 17.35 -10.23
N GLU A 144 -8.16 18.10 -11.34
CA GLU A 144 -8.94 17.82 -12.55
C GLU A 144 -8.53 16.46 -13.16
N GLU A 145 -7.24 16.14 -13.19
CA GLU A 145 -6.70 14.86 -13.63
C GLU A 145 -7.28 13.69 -12.82
N ILE A 146 -7.31 13.79 -11.49
CA ILE A 146 -7.92 12.77 -10.62
C ILE A 146 -9.41 12.61 -10.93
N ASN A 147 -10.14 13.72 -11.04
CA ASN A 147 -11.58 13.69 -11.28
C ASN A 147 -11.93 13.12 -12.66
N ALA A 148 -11.13 13.40 -13.69
CA ALA A 148 -11.30 12.81 -15.02
C ALA A 148 -11.18 11.29 -15.00
N VAL A 149 -10.21 10.75 -14.26
CA VAL A 149 -10.06 9.28 -14.07
C VAL A 149 -11.23 8.71 -13.27
N CYS A 150 -11.69 9.40 -12.21
CA CYS A 150 -12.85 8.96 -11.43
C CYS A 150 -14.14 8.91 -12.27
N GLU A 151 -14.34 9.88 -13.15
CA GLU A 151 -15.49 9.88 -14.08
C GLU A 151 -15.39 8.72 -15.08
N ALA A 152 -14.22 8.50 -15.65
CA ALA A 152 -13.95 7.40 -16.57
C ALA A 152 -14.04 6.01 -15.92
N ALA A 153 -13.84 5.94 -14.60
CA ALA A 153 -14.01 4.71 -13.82
C ALA A 153 -15.46 4.25 -13.69
N ASP A 154 -16.43 5.10 -14.05
CA ASP A 154 -17.87 4.77 -14.09
C ASP A 154 -18.38 4.10 -12.79
N GLY A 155 -18.02 4.69 -11.64
CA GLY A 155 -18.44 4.21 -10.31
C GLY A 155 -17.63 3.06 -9.73
N GLU A 156 -16.53 2.65 -10.36
CA GLU A 156 -15.55 1.77 -9.76
C GLU A 156 -14.61 2.57 -8.84
N LEU A 157 -14.01 1.89 -7.86
CA LEU A 157 -13.17 2.51 -6.84
C LEU A 157 -11.84 3.02 -7.42
N VAL A 158 -11.47 4.26 -7.11
CA VAL A 158 -10.22 4.87 -7.56
C VAL A 158 -9.30 5.19 -6.38
N LYS A 159 -8.03 4.76 -6.49
CA LYS A 159 -6.96 5.08 -5.55
C LYS A 159 -5.91 5.95 -6.24
N VAL A 160 -5.46 7.00 -5.57
CA VAL A 160 -4.54 8.01 -6.10
C VAL A 160 -3.14 7.81 -5.54
N ILE A 161 -2.20 7.43 -6.39
CA ILE A 161 -0.78 7.26 -6.03
C ILE A 161 -0.09 8.61 -6.10
N ILE A 162 0.34 9.14 -4.95
CA ILE A 162 0.98 10.45 -4.84
C ILE A 162 2.51 10.42 -4.99
N ARG A 163 3.13 9.24 -4.99
CA ARG A 163 4.59 9.05 -5.03
C ARG A 163 5.30 9.84 -3.92
N SER A 164 4.98 9.53 -2.67
CA SER A 164 5.44 10.26 -1.49
C SER A 164 6.97 10.36 -1.34
N SER A 165 7.75 9.51 -2.04
CA SER A 165 9.21 9.59 -2.11
C SER A 165 9.73 10.80 -2.89
N GLU A 166 8.89 11.38 -3.76
CA GLU A 166 9.19 12.56 -4.59
C GLU A 166 8.69 13.86 -3.95
N LEU A 167 8.12 13.77 -2.74
CA LEU A 167 7.46 14.86 -2.03
C LEU A 167 8.10 15.10 -0.68
N THR A 168 8.09 16.36 -0.23
CA THR A 168 8.35 16.71 1.15
C THR A 168 7.11 16.37 2.02
N GLU A 169 7.25 16.31 3.34
CA GLU A 169 6.10 16.10 4.24
C GLU A 169 5.03 17.20 4.08
N GLU A 170 5.44 18.45 3.87
CA GLU A 170 4.52 19.55 3.56
C GLU A 170 3.78 19.31 2.24
N GLU A 171 4.47 18.88 1.18
CA GLU A 171 3.84 18.53 -0.09
C GLU A 171 2.91 17.33 0.04
N ILE A 172 3.22 16.33 0.91
CA ILE A 172 2.31 15.21 1.20
C ILE A 172 1.03 15.73 1.89
N TRP A 173 1.16 16.68 2.80
CA TRP A 173 0.00 17.32 3.42
C TRP A 173 -0.87 18.01 2.37
N ILE A 174 -0.26 18.89 1.55
CA ILE A 174 -0.97 19.66 0.51
C ILE A 174 -1.66 18.75 -0.51
N VAL A 175 -0.98 17.71 -1.01
CA VAL A 175 -1.59 16.77 -1.97
C VAL A 175 -2.73 15.97 -1.33
N SER A 176 -2.65 15.70 -0.03
CA SER A 176 -3.73 15.02 0.70
C SER A 176 -4.95 15.94 0.87
N GLU A 177 -4.76 17.24 1.12
CA GLU A 177 -5.85 18.24 1.14
C GLU A 177 -6.50 18.38 -0.25
N MET A 178 -5.71 18.41 -1.31
CA MET A 178 -6.20 18.41 -2.69
C MET A 178 -6.99 17.12 -2.98
N PHE A 179 -6.49 15.97 -2.57
CA PHE A 179 -7.16 14.68 -2.72
C PHE A 179 -8.54 14.67 -2.07
N VAL A 180 -8.70 15.23 -0.87
CA VAL A 180 -10.01 15.31 -0.17
C VAL A 180 -11.06 16.03 -1.02
N GLN A 181 -10.67 16.98 -1.86
CA GLN A 181 -11.56 17.71 -2.77
C GLN A 181 -11.92 16.89 -4.02
N SER A 182 -11.24 15.77 -4.27
CA SER A 182 -11.49 14.92 -5.43
C SER A 182 -12.63 13.92 -5.20
N LYS A 183 -13.02 13.23 -6.29
CA LYS A 183 -14.01 12.14 -6.27
C LYS A 183 -13.39 10.78 -5.91
N ALA A 184 -12.08 10.68 -5.73
CA ALA A 184 -11.39 9.41 -5.48
C ALA A 184 -11.61 8.87 -4.07
N ASP A 185 -11.50 7.55 -3.91
CA ASP A 185 -11.83 6.84 -2.68
C ASP A 185 -10.63 6.67 -1.74
N PHE A 186 -9.43 6.45 -2.29
CA PHE A 186 -8.21 6.19 -1.54
C PHE A 186 -7.05 7.07 -2.00
N ILE A 187 -6.26 7.51 -1.03
CA ILE A 187 -4.91 8.02 -1.28
C ILE A 187 -3.89 6.92 -1.04
N LYS A 188 -2.91 6.76 -1.94
CA LYS A 188 -1.86 5.73 -1.89
C LYS A 188 -0.48 6.39 -1.93
N ASN A 189 0.43 5.98 -1.05
CA ASN A 189 1.73 6.65 -0.91
C ASN A 189 2.67 6.43 -2.10
N SER A 190 2.79 5.22 -2.64
CA SER A 190 3.89 4.84 -3.54
C SER A 190 3.46 3.89 -4.64
N THR A 191 4.24 3.86 -5.73
CA THR A 191 4.18 2.85 -6.78
C THR A 191 4.81 1.52 -6.35
N GLY A 192 5.69 1.54 -5.36
CA GLY A 192 6.59 0.43 -5.02
C GLY A 192 7.84 0.34 -5.91
N MET A 193 7.97 1.23 -6.92
CA MET A 193 9.13 1.35 -7.82
C MET A 193 9.92 2.63 -7.59
N ASP A 194 9.54 3.42 -6.59
CA ASP A 194 10.19 4.64 -6.18
C ASP A 194 11.43 4.38 -5.30
N ALA A 195 12.19 5.43 -4.95
CA ALA A 195 13.40 5.34 -4.13
C ALA A 195 13.17 4.63 -2.79
N PHE A 196 12.00 4.80 -2.21
CA PHE A 196 11.54 4.06 -1.04
C PHE A 196 10.01 3.87 -1.06
N GLY A 197 9.53 2.92 -0.27
CA GLY A 197 8.10 2.57 -0.19
C GLY A 197 7.36 3.28 0.93
N ALA A 198 6.48 2.54 1.63
CA ALA A 198 5.66 3.09 2.69
C ALA A 198 6.48 3.41 3.95
N LEU A 199 6.41 4.65 4.40
CA LEU A 199 6.91 5.10 5.70
C LEU A 199 5.74 5.38 6.62
N PRO A 200 5.76 4.93 7.90
CA PRO A 200 4.70 5.21 8.86
C PRO A 200 4.36 6.69 8.97
N ASP A 201 5.36 7.58 8.91
CA ASP A 201 5.19 9.02 8.97
C ASP A 201 4.35 9.56 7.81
N HIS A 202 4.64 9.14 6.58
CA HIS A 202 3.88 9.56 5.41
C HIS A 202 2.43 9.03 5.47
N ILE A 203 2.24 7.77 5.88
CA ILE A 203 0.92 7.18 6.05
C ILE A 203 0.12 7.90 7.13
N TRP A 204 0.78 8.30 8.23
CA TRP A 204 0.15 9.08 9.28
C TRP A 204 -0.29 10.47 8.78
N ILE A 205 0.59 11.21 8.07
CA ILE A 205 0.26 12.51 7.48
C ILE A 205 -0.98 12.39 6.58
N MET A 206 -0.98 11.43 5.66
CA MET A 206 -2.11 11.17 4.79
C MET A 206 -3.40 10.93 5.59
N ARG A 207 -3.35 10.07 6.64
CA ARG A 207 -4.52 9.78 7.49
C ARG A 207 -5.01 11.01 8.24
N GLN A 208 -4.12 11.86 8.78
CA GLN A 208 -4.53 13.08 9.50
C GLN A 208 -5.35 14.01 8.60
N VAL A 209 -4.97 14.13 7.33
CA VAL A 209 -5.64 15.02 6.38
C VAL A 209 -6.95 14.41 5.85
N VAL A 210 -6.95 13.12 5.46
CA VAL A 210 -8.14 12.52 4.83
C VAL A 210 -9.21 12.11 5.84
N GLY A 211 -8.89 12.15 7.14
CA GLY A 211 -9.82 11.80 8.22
C GLY A 211 -10.35 10.36 8.10
N ASN A 212 -11.60 10.16 8.51
CA ASN A 212 -12.23 8.84 8.54
C ASN A 212 -13.08 8.56 7.26
N ASP A 213 -13.28 9.56 6.41
CA ASP A 213 -14.17 9.45 5.25
C ASP A 213 -13.51 8.73 4.08
N ARG A 214 -12.21 8.92 3.87
CA ARG A 214 -11.46 8.33 2.75
C ARG A 214 -10.56 7.19 3.21
N GLY A 215 -10.17 6.35 2.25
CA GLY A 215 -9.22 5.27 2.48
C GLY A 215 -7.75 5.72 2.34
N VAL A 216 -6.86 5.01 3.03
CA VAL A 216 -5.40 5.14 2.85
C VAL A 216 -4.83 3.78 2.45
N LYS A 217 -4.00 3.76 1.41
CA LYS A 217 -3.28 2.56 0.98
C LYS A 217 -1.77 2.74 1.16
N ALA A 218 -1.17 1.85 1.94
CA ALA A 218 0.27 1.74 2.06
C ALA A 218 0.81 0.75 1.02
N ALA A 219 1.88 1.09 0.31
CA ALA A 219 2.51 0.24 -0.69
C ALA A 219 4.03 0.47 -0.77
N GLY A 220 4.76 -0.58 -1.16
CA GLY A 220 6.22 -0.56 -1.26
C GLY A 220 6.92 -0.99 0.03
N GLY A 221 7.75 -2.05 -0.05
CA GLY A 221 8.54 -2.54 1.08
C GLY A 221 7.77 -3.34 2.14
N ILE A 222 6.52 -3.71 1.89
CA ILE A 222 5.69 -4.44 2.87
C ILE A 222 5.84 -5.94 2.61
N SER A 223 6.68 -6.60 3.41
CA SER A 223 7.04 -8.00 3.21
C SER A 223 6.74 -8.91 4.41
N ASP A 224 6.28 -8.36 5.54
CA ASP A 224 6.03 -9.10 6.78
C ASP A 224 4.94 -8.43 7.63
N ALA A 225 4.43 -9.17 8.62
CA ALA A 225 3.33 -8.72 9.44
C ALA A 225 3.67 -7.52 10.33
N ILE A 226 4.90 -7.41 10.84
CA ILE A 226 5.20 -6.28 11.73
C ILE A 226 5.27 -4.96 10.96
N THR A 227 5.83 -4.98 9.75
CA THR A 227 5.80 -3.83 8.84
C THR A 227 4.35 -3.45 8.52
N ALA A 228 3.51 -4.46 8.20
CA ALA A 228 2.08 -4.25 7.95
C ALA A 228 1.37 -3.64 9.16
N MET A 229 1.61 -4.15 10.38
CA MET A 229 0.97 -3.66 11.61
C MET A 229 1.43 -2.26 12.01
N ARG A 230 2.70 -1.89 11.75
CA ARG A 230 3.19 -0.52 11.96
C ARG A 230 2.51 0.47 11.03
N LEU A 231 2.34 0.11 9.76
CA LEU A 231 1.61 0.93 8.80
C LEU A 231 0.12 0.99 9.12
N MET A 232 -0.45 -0.11 9.62
CA MET A 232 -1.81 -0.16 10.15
C MET A 232 -1.97 0.79 11.35
N TYR A 233 -1.04 0.79 12.28
CA TYR A 233 -1.04 1.73 13.40
C TYR A 233 -1.01 3.19 12.91
N ALA A 234 -0.16 3.48 11.95
CA ALA A 234 -0.05 4.83 11.40
C ALA A 234 -1.30 5.31 10.66
N GLY A 235 -1.95 4.41 9.92
CA GLY A 235 -3.05 4.76 9.02
C GLY A 235 -4.44 4.29 9.44
N ALA A 236 -4.56 3.39 10.44
CA ALA A 236 -5.82 2.81 10.87
C ALA A 236 -5.78 2.31 12.33
N ASN A 237 -5.24 3.10 13.25
CA ASN A 237 -5.19 2.76 14.67
C ASN A 237 -6.58 2.75 15.33
N GLU A 238 -7.51 3.55 14.83
CA GLU A 238 -8.90 3.52 15.30
C GLU A 238 -9.67 2.32 14.76
N LYS A 239 -10.49 1.69 15.60
CA LYS A 239 -11.26 0.50 15.24
C LYS A 239 -12.16 0.71 14.01
N SER A 240 -12.73 1.89 13.86
CA SER A 240 -13.57 2.30 12.72
C SER A 240 -12.81 2.28 11.37
N LEU A 241 -11.49 2.50 11.41
CA LEU A 241 -10.60 2.51 10.25
C LEU A 241 -10.03 1.13 9.90
N GLN A 242 -10.18 0.15 10.80
CA GLN A 242 -9.66 -1.21 10.63
C GLN A 242 -10.57 -2.07 9.74
N THR A 243 -10.86 -1.56 8.55
CA THR A 243 -11.62 -2.25 7.51
C THR A 243 -10.93 -2.11 6.14
N PRO A 244 -11.11 -3.07 5.22
CA PRO A 244 -10.58 -2.95 3.85
C PRO A 244 -11.13 -1.76 3.07
N ALA A 245 -12.25 -1.17 3.49
CA ALA A 245 -12.81 0.05 2.91
C ALA A 245 -12.07 1.32 3.35
N LYS A 246 -11.26 1.26 4.41
CA LYS A 246 -10.56 2.42 4.98
C LYS A 246 -9.05 2.30 4.97
N PHE A 247 -8.51 1.08 4.91
CA PHE A 247 -7.06 0.86 4.83
C PHE A 247 -6.71 -0.33 3.94
N ARG A 248 -5.62 -0.23 3.18
CA ARG A 248 -5.10 -1.28 2.31
C ARG A 248 -3.58 -1.39 2.40
N LEU A 249 -3.08 -2.56 2.08
CA LEU A 249 -1.66 -2.92 2.04
C LEU A 249 -1.33 -3.50 0.67
N GLY A 250 -0.55 -2.80 -0.14
CA GLY A 250 -0.06 -3.33 -1.42
C GLY A 250 1.21 -4.15 -1.22
N SER A 251 1.18 -5.45 -1.54
CA SER A 251 2.33 -6.33 -1.37
C SER A 251 2.44 -7.40 -2.46
N SER A 252 3.69 -7.66 -2.89
CA SER A 252 4.03 -8.79 -3.78
C SER A 252 4.27 -10.11 -3.02
N GLY A 253 4.34 -10.06 -1.68
CA GLY A 253 4.60 -11.21 -0.81
C GLY A 253 3.47 -11.49 0.20
N PRO A 254 2.21 -11.68 -0.23
CA PRO A 254 1.08 -11.81 0.68
C PRO A 254 1.22 -12.98 1.66
N LEU A 255 1.74 -14.11 1.19
CA LEU A 255 1.90 -15.30 2.04
C LEU A 255 2.90 -15.07 3.17
N ASN A 256 3.94 -14.28 2.94
CA ASN A 256 4.90 -13.97 3.99
C ASN A 256 4.30 -13.07 5.07
N ILE A 257 3.46 -12.10 4.69
CA ILE A 257 2.71 -11.27 5.65
C ILE A 257 1.77 -12.15 6.49
N ILE A 258 1.01 -13.04 5.86
CA ILE A 258 0.05 -13.91 6.52
C ILE A 258 0.74 -14.89 7.47
N SER A 259 1.82 -15.55 7.02
CA SER A 259 2.57 -16.51 7.85
C SER A 259 3.29 -15.84 9.02
N THR A 260 3.91 -14.69 8.78
CA THR A 260 4.59 -13.94 9.86
C THR A 260 3.60 -13.34 10.86
N MET A 261 2.34 -13.09 10.47
CA MET A 261 1.30 -12.68 11.42
C MET A 261 0.96 -13.81 12.40
N GLY A 262 0.80 -15.04 11.91
CA GLY A 262 0.60 -16.21 12.78
C GLY A 262 1.73 -16.39 13.78
N TRP A 263 2.96 -16.29 13.28
CA TRP A 263 4.13 -16.38 14.13
C TRP A 263 4.24 -15.21 15.13
N LEU A 264 3.94 -13.99 14.72
CA LEU A 264 3.93 -12.80 15.57
C LEU A 264 2.94 -12.93 16.73
N LEU A 265 1.74 -13.44 16.48
CA LEU A 265 0.72 -13.70 17.52
C LEU A 265 1.21 -14.73 18.54
N TYR A 266 1.80 -15.83 18.06
CA TYR A 266 2.31 -16.89 18.93
C TYR A 266 3.44 -16.41 19.86
N ASN A 267 4.26 -15.46 19.40
CA ASN A 267 5.45 -14.99 20.12
C ASN A 267 5.30 -13.59 20.73
N THR A 268 4.13 -12.93 20.63
CA THR A 268 3.96 -11.52 21.01
C THR A 268 4.43 -11.23 22.45
N GLU A 269 4.09 -12.09 23.39
CA GLU A 269 4.44 -11.89 24.81
C GLU A 269 5.93 -12.09 25.07
N GLY A 270 6.55 -13.12 24.48
CA GLY A 270 7.98 -13.38 24.63
C GLY A 270 8.86 -12.28 24.03
N TRP A 271 8.41 -11.65 22.97
CA TRP A 271 9.17 -10.62 22.26
C TRP A 271 9.10 -9.25 22.89
N VAL A 272 7.91 -8.84 23.32
CA VAL A 272 7.73 -7.58 24.01
C VAL A 272 8.49 -7.58 25.34
N ASN A 273 8.41 -8.68 26.08
CA ASN A 273 9.08 -8.81 27.38
C ASN A 273 10.62 -8.90 27.26
N ALA A 274 11.14 -9.50 26.19
CA ALA A 274 12.57 -9.63 25.99
C ALA A 274 13.25 -8.38 25.39
N GLY A 275 12.47 -7.36 24.95
CA GLY A 275 13.02 -6.20 24.25
C GLY A 275 13.65 -6.54 22.89
N ILE A 276 13.32 -7.73 22.37
CA ILE A 276 13.91 -8.32 21.16
C ILE A 276 13.08 -7.94 19.95
N ILE A 277 13.69 -7.23 19.00
CA ILE A 277 13.17 -7.09 17.66
C ILE A 277 14.07 -7.93 16.75
N PRO A 278 13.67 -9.12 16.30
CA PRO A 278 14.44 -9.89 15.34
C PRO A 278 14.68 -9.11 14.06
N CYS A 279 15.75 -9.42 13.33
CA CYS A 279 16.09 -8.72 12.08
C CYS A 279 14.94 -8.69 11.09
N ILE A 280 14.10 -9.73 11.04
CA ILE A 280 12.93 -9.82 10.16
C ILE A 280 11.87 -8.73 10.43
N ILE A 281 11.86 -8.18 11.62
CA ILE A 281 10.94 -7.13 12.08
C ILE A 281 11.67 -5.85 12.51
N CYS A 282 12.99 -5.80 12.28
CA CYS A 282 13.76 -4.61 12.56
C CYS A 282 13.33 -3.48 11.59
N PRO A 283 12.81 -2.35 12.08
CA PRO A 283 12.37 -1.25 11.23
C PRO A 283 13.49 -0.69 10.35
N TYR A 284 14.73 -0.82 10.82
CA TYR A 284 15.91 -0.35 10.09
C TYR A 284 16.29 -1.26 8.92
N HIS A 285 15.98 -2.55 8.98
CA HIS A 285 16.31 -3.50 7.92
C HIS A 285 15.56 -3.20 6.62
N HIS A 286 14.26 -2.96 6.68
CA HIS A 286 13.46 -2.67 5.48
C HIS A 286 13.75 -1.28 4.90
N THR A 287 13.98 -0.28 5.75
CA THR A 287 14.32 1.07 5.30
C THR A 287 15.74 1.15 4.74
N ALA A 288 16.69 0.38 5.30
CA ALA A 288 18.08 0.34 4.84
C ALA A 288 18.25 -0.31 3.47
N LYS A 289 17.32 -1.19 3.05
CA LYS A 289 17.37 -1.81 1.72
C LYS A 289 17.28 -0.78 0.59
N HIS A 290 16.70 0.39 0.85
CA HIS A 290 16.42 1.42 -0.14
C HIS A 290 17.23 2.71 0.04
N ARG A 291 17.98 2.90 1.16
CA ARG A 291 18.82 4.08 1.42
C ARG A 291 20.24 3.67 1.80
N VAL A 292 21.23 4.09 1.01
CA VAL A 292 22.66 3.78 1.25
C VAL A 292 23.11 4.23 2.65
N GLU A 293 22.71 5.43 3.09
CA GLU A 293 23.01 6.01 4.41
C GLU A 293 22.48 5.17 5.57
N LEU A 294 21.29 4.58 5.40
CA LEU A 294 20.68 3.72 6.40
C LEU A 294 21.29 2.31 6.41
N ARG A 295 21.91 1.87 5.30
CA ARG A 295 22.66 0.60 5.25
C ARG A 295 23.87 0.61 6.18
N GLU A 296 24.63 1.70 6.22
CA GLU A 296 25.76 1.83 7.13
C GLU A 296 25.32 1.83 8.60
N TYR A 297 24.25 2.54 8.91
CA TYR A 297 23.69 2.57 10.26
C TYR A 297 23.11 1.21 10.67
N CYS A 298 22.40 0.54 9.77
CA CYS A 298 21.89 -0.81 9.99
C CYS A 298 23.04 -1.82 10.20
N ASN A 299 24.07 -1.76 9.35
CA ASN A 299 25.25 -2.62 9.45
C ASN A 299 26.00 -2.44 10.78
N LYS A 300 26.14 -1.19 11.26
CA LYS A 300 26.76 -0.90 12.56
C LYS A 300 25.94 -1.51 13.71
N ARG A 301 24.61 -1.24 13.74
CA ARG A 301 23.71 -1.79 14.78
C ARG A 301 23.59 -3.31 14.71
N CYS A 302 23.60 -3.90 13.50
CA CYS A 302 23.59 -5.36 13.37
C CYS A 302 24.85 -6.04 13.90
N ARG A 303 26.02 -5.40 13.83
CA ARG A 303 27.27 -5.94 14.43
C ARG A 303 27.20 -5.97 15.95
N GLU A 304 26.50 -5.02 16.55
CA GLU A 304 26.32 -4.88 17.99
C GLU A 304 25.05 -5.59 18.50
N CYS A 305 24.23 -6.12 17.59
CA CYS A 305 22.98 -6.78 17.91
C CYS A 305 23.21 -8.11 18.64
N LYS A 306 22.60 -8.28 19.82
CA LYS A 306 22.65 -9.50 20.61
C LYS A 306 22.09 -10.74 19.89
N PHE A 307 21.33 -10.53 18.81
CA PHE A 307 20.60 -11.56 18.04
C PHE A 307 21.19 -11.82 16.66
N LYS A 308 22.45 -11.44 16.41
CA LYS A 308 23.13 -11.70 15.14
C LYS A 308 23.16 -13.19 14.74
N GLU A 309 23.04 -14.11 15.68
CA GLU A 309 22.93 -15.55 15.48
C GLU A 309 21.58 -15.99 14.85
N TYR A 310 20.51 -15.18 14.98
CA TYR A 310 19.19 -15.43 14.38
C TYR A 310 18.99 -14.71 13.05
N ARG A 311 20.05 -14.31 12.37
CA ARG A 311 19.95 -13.65 11.06
C ARG A 311 19.42 -14.64 10.03
N ILE A 312 18.29 -14.28 9.40
CA ILE A 312 17.71 -15.04 8.28
C ILE A 312 18.51 -14.82 7.00
N HIS A 313 19.24 -13.69 6.89
CA HIS A 313 20.10 -13.38 5.76
C HIS A 313 21.57 -13.45 6.18
N LYS A 314 22.28 -14.49 5.72
CA LYS A 314 23.72 -14.64 5.95
C LYS A 314 24.60 -13.73 5.08
N ASP A 315 23.99 -13.07 4.08
CA ASP A 315 24.71 -12.29 3.07
C ASP A 315 24.37 -10.79 3.18
N PHE A 316 25.02 -10.14 4.14
CA PHE A 316 25.24 -8.68 4.16
C PHE A 316 26.68 -8.37 4.55
#